data_c149394cee6aa5a53f63490e8c69d77b
#
_entry.id   c149394cee6aa5a53f63490e8c69d77b
#
_cell.length_a   1.000
_cell.length_b   1.000
_cell.length_c   1.000
_cell.angle_alpha   90.00
_cell.angle_beta   90.00
_cell.angle_gamma   90.00
#
_symmetry.space_group_name_H-M   'P 1'
#
loop_
_entity.id
_entity.type
_entity.pdbx_description
1 polymer ?
#
loop_
_entity_poly.entity_id
_entity_poly.type
_entity_poly.pdbx_seq_one_letter_code
_entity_poly.pdbx_strand_id
1 'polypeptide(L)'
;MDIFDVLSMIGGLALFLYGMHIMGDALAKMSGGKLEKVLERLTSNKWSAVLLGAGVTAVIQSSGATTVMVVGFVNSGIMKLNQAVGIIMGANIGTTATSWLLSLSGIDGGNFFLQMLKPTSFTPILAVIGAILVVFCKSEKKHNIGTILLGFAILMYGMTAMSTAVEPLKDVPQFTQILTKFENPLLGVIAGFVLTTIMQSSSVSVGILQALCSTGAVSYALALPIIMGQNIGSCTTAMLSSVGASKDAKRAAAVHFYFNVIGTVIFMLVFYISNAFVHYSFLPQAANEVGIATIHSIFNIAATIVLLPLSGFLEFLAVKTIKDDDEEEDELSKHDKVLQLLDPVFLERPGFAIMQCQKVASAMAELSMKSVGRAVGLLTAYDEETAERIRKEEDTVDKYEDQLGTYLLRLSTKDLSKEDGHKLSLMLHSIGDIERISDLAVNILLAVEQMHKKELIFSKKAMDELAVYSKALNDILKMTVDAFEQNDRYKAALVQPLEELMDDMNQELKKRHVKRLRKGKCTIELGLSLSDISDTYERISDHCSNIATCVIQVEDDELDAHEHRKEVKEQDAKWYDEQYRAYEQKYALP
;
A
#
# COMPACT_ATOMS: atom_id res chain seq x y z
N MET A 1 -41.97 1.19 19.99
CA MET A 1 -41.22 1.35 18.72
C MET A 1 -42.18 1.03 17.59
N ASP A 2 -42.46 1.98 16.74
CA ASP A 2 -43.29 1.79 15.57
C ASP A 2 -42.42 1.56 14.30
N ILE A 3 -43.04 1.40 13.12
CA ILE A 3 -42.30 1.16 11.87
C ILE A 3 -41.45 2.37 11.47
N PHE A 4 -41.85 3.59 11.86
CA PHE A 4 -41.09 4.81 11.55
C PHE A 4 -39.85 4.93 12.41
N ASP A 5 -39.89 4.46 13.66
CA ASP A 5 -38.71 4.35 14.54
C ASP A 5 -37.70 3.38 13.95
N VAL A 6 -38.16 2.21 13.42
CA VAL A 6 -37.30 1.23 12.76
C VAL A 6 -36.66 1.84 11.51
N LEU A 7 -37.43 2.54 10.67
CA LEU A 7 -36.91 3.20 9.49
C LEU A 7 -35.91 4.32 9.85
N SER A 8 -36.18 5.08 10.92
CA SER A 8 -35.30 6.12 11.42
C SER A 8 -33.98 5.53 11.96
N MET A 9 -34.06 4.38 12.65
CA MET A 9 -32.85 3.66 13.12
C MET A 9 -32.00 3.18 11.94
N ILE A 10 -32.62 2.55 10.91
CA ILE A 10 -31.89 2.09 9.71
C ILE A 10 -31.31 3.28 8.95
N GLY A 11 -32.08 4.35 8.78
CA GLY A 11 -31.61 5.58 8.15
C GLY A 11 -30.47 6.26 8.92
N GLY A 12 -30.59 6.31 10.25
CA GLY A 12 -29.53 6.80 11.13
C GLY A 12 -28.25 5.97 11.03
N LEU A 13 -28.37 4.65 11.01
CA LEU A 13 -27.25 3.73 10.81
C LEU A 13 -26.59 3.93 9.44
N ALA A 14 -27.39 4.10 8.40
CA ALA A 14 -26.87 4.37 7.04
C ALA A 14 -26.07 5.69 6.99
N LEU A 15 -26.59 6.78 7.58
CA LEU A 15 -25.88 8.06 7.70
C LEU A 15 -24.61 7.92 8.54
N PHE A 16 -24.68 7.21 9.66
CA PHE A 16 -23.52 6.95 10.51
C PHE A 16 -22.41 6.23 9.75
N LEU A 17 -22.74 5.15 9.05
CA LEU A 17 -21.81 4.37 8.25
C LEU A 17 -21.20 5.20 7.11
N TYR A 18 -22.04 5.95 6.40
CA TYR A 18 -21.58 6.80 5.30
C TYR A 18 -20.67 7.92 5.78
N GLY A 19 -21.06 8.61 6.87
CA GLY A 19 -20.23 9.67 7.46
C GLY A 19 -18.86 9.16 7.91
N MET A 20 -18.83 7.97 8.56
CA MET A 20 -17.58 7.32 8.97
C MET A 20 -16.71 6.94 7.75
N HIS A 21 -17.31 6.41 6.69
CA HIS A 21 -16.61 6.00 5.47
C HIS A 21 -15.95 7.18 4.77
N ILE A 22 -16.71 8.23 4.44
CA ILE A 22 -16.17 9.40 3.73
C ILE A 22 -15.13 10.17 4.55
N MET A 23 -15.33 10.24 5.88
CA MET A 23 -14.34 10.85 6.78
C MET A 23 -13.03 10.06 6.80
N GLY A 24 -13.12 8.73 6.91
CA GLY A 24 -11.97 7.83 6.92
C GLY A 24 -11.20 7.87 5.60
N ASP A 25 -11.89 7.87 4.47
CA ASP A 25 -11.28 7.96 3.14
C ASP A 25 -10.57 9.29 2.90
N ALA A 26 -11.20 10.41 3.30
CA ALA A 26 -10.57 11.73 3.18
C ALA A 26 -9.32 11.85 4.06
N LEU A 27 -9.32 11.27 5.28
CA LEU A 27 -8.16 11.20 6.16
C LEU A 27 -7.04 10.33 5.53
N ALA A 28 -7.39 9.19 4.95
CA ALA A 28 -6.45 8.31 4.25
C ALA A 28 -5.82 9.01 3.04
N LYS A 29 -6.62 9.68 2.20
CA LYS A 29 -6.14 10.49 1.06
C LYS A 29 -5.18 11.60 1.49
N MET A 30 -5.50 12.32 2.57
CA MET A 30 -4.62 13.37 3.10
C MET A 30 -3.28 12.84 3.60
N SER A 31 -3.21 11.58 4.01
CA SER A 31 -1.96 10.96 4.46
C SER A 31 -1.04 10.58 3.30
N GLY A 32 -1.57 10.41 2.08
CA GLY A 32 -0.81 10.23 0.83
C GLY A 32 0.24 9.11 0.90
N GLY A 33 -0.10 7.93 1.45
CA GLY A 33 0.83 6.80 1.60
C GLY A 33 1.95 7.02 2.64
N LYS A 34 1.96 8.17 3.35
CA LYS A 34 2.99 8.46 4.37
C LYS A 34 2.84 7.59 5.62
N LEU A 35 1.59 7.27 5.99
CA LEU A 35 1.31 6.40 7.15
C LEU A 35 1.84 5.00 6.91
N GLU A 36 1.67 4.49 5.71
CA GLU A 36 2.15 3.19 5.28
C GLU A 36 3.68 3.13 5.27
N LYS A 37 4.36 4.18 4.75
CA LYS A 37 5.83 4.31 4.82
C LYS A 37 6.36 4.36 6.26
N VAL A 38 5.62 5.00 7.15
CA VAL A 38 5.96 5.08 8.57
C VAL A 38 5.79 3.72 9.24
N LEU A 39 4.71 2.98 8.91
CA LEU A 39 4.50 1.59 9.35
C LEU A 39 5.64 0.67 8.90
N GLU A 40 6.09 0.80 7.66
CA GLU A 40 7.20 0.00 7.12
C GLU A 40 8.53 0.25 7.85
N ARG A 41 8.83 1.51 8.23
CA ARG A 41 10.16 1.92 8.75
C ARG A 41 10.33 1.86 10.26
N LEU A 42 9.28 2.09 11.06
CA LEU A 42 9.40 2.36 12.51
C LEU A 42 9.07 1.17 13.41
N THR A 43 9.22 -0.07 12.95
CA THR A 43 8.79 -1.28 13.67
C THR A 43 9.90 -2.01 14.44
N SER A 44 11.06 -1.40 14.64
CA SER A 44 12.19 -2.05 15.33
C SER A 44 11.97 -2.27 16.83
N ASN A 45 11.11 -1.47 17.48
CA ASN A 45 10.76 -1.58 18.91
C ASN A 45 9.28 -1.89 19.07
N LYS A 46 8.93 -2.91 19.84
CA LYS A 46 7.54 -3.34 20.08
C LYS A 46 6.65 -2.23 20.64
N TRP A 47 7.14 -1.37 21.54
CA TRP A 47 6.37 -0.24 22.08
C TRP A 47 6.13 0.85 21.05
N SER A 48 7.14 1.15 20.23
CA SER A 48 6.96 2.11 19.12
C SER A 48 6.00 1.57 18.07
N ALA A 49 6.01 0.26 17.81
CA ALA A 49 5.04 -0.39 16.93
C ALA A 49 3.60 -0.28 17.46
N VAL A 50 3.40 -0.44 18.78
CA VAL A 50 2.08 -0.22 19.41
C VAL A 50 1.61 1.23 19.27
N LEU A 51 2.46 2.20 19.58
CA LEU A 51 2.11 3.62 19.43
C LEU A 51 1.80 3.97 17.99
N LEU A 52 2.59 3.42 17.06
CA LEU A 52 2.37 3.60 15.64
C LEU A 52 1.04 3.00 15.17
N GLY A 53 0.75 1.75 15.54
CA GLY A 53 -0.51 1.10 15.23
C GLY A 53 -1.71 1.85 15.79
N ALA A 54 -1.60 2.36 17.03
CA ALA A 54 -2.63 3.18 17.66
C ALA A 54 -2.83 4.51 16.91
N GLY A 55 -1.75 5.20 16.57
CA GLY A 55 -1.81 6.47 15.84
C GLY A 55 -2.39 6.33 14.43
N VAL A 56 -1.92 5.33 13.68
CA VAL A 56 -2.42 5.05 12.32
C VAL A 56 -3.91 4.71 12.35
N THR A 57 -4.33 3.83 13.27
CA THR A 57 -5.75 3.45 13.39
C THR A 57 -6.62 4.62 13.83
N ALA A 58 -6.15 5.45 14.76
CA ALA A 58 -6.87 6.65 15.18
C ALA A 58 -7.05 7.66 14.03
N VAL A 59 -6.05 7.77 13.13
CA VAL A 59 -6.14 8.63 11.93
C VAL A 59 -7.05 8.00 10.88
N ILE A 60 -6.84 6.73 10.52
CA ILE A 60 -7.63 6.03 9.50
C ILE A 60 -9.07 5.76 9.98
N GLN A 61 -9.32 5.78 11.30
CA GLN A 61 -10.61 5.44 11.95
C GLN A 61 -11.09 4.01 11.66
N SER A 62 -10.17 3.10 11.31
CA SER A 62 -10.48 1.71 10.99
C SER A 62 -9.35 0.77 11.41
N SER A 63 -9.56 0.01 12.49
CA SER A 63 -8.63 -1.05 12.90
C SER A 63 -8.63 -2.22 11.92
N GLY A 64 -9.78 -2.53 11.31
CA GLY A 64 -9.87 -3.54 10.26
C GLY A 64 -8.96 -3.21 9.08
N ALA A 65 -9.02 -1.99 8.56
CA ALA A 65 -8.14 -1.56 7.48
C ALA A 65 -6.65 -1.58 7.87
N THR A 66 -6.31 -1.13 9.09
CA THR A 66 -4.92 -1.16 9.58
C THR A 66 -4.41 -2.59 9.71
N THR A 67 -5.19 -3.51 10.28
CA THR A 67 -4.78 -4.91 10.47
C THR A 67 -4.71 -5.67 9.15
N VAL A 68 -5.64 -5.45 8.21
CA VAL A 68 -5.59 -6.01 6.86
C VAL A 68 -4.34 -5.53 6.11
N MET A 69 -3.99 -4.27 6.22
CA MET A 69 -2.75 -3.71 5.66
C MET A 69 -1.52 -4.39 6.27
N VAL A 70 -1.47 -4.56 7.59
CA VAL A 70 -0.36 -5.25 8.26
C VAL A 70 -0.26 -6.71 7.82
N VAL A 71 -1.38 -7.42 7.68
CA VAL A 71 -1.43 -8.77 7.10
C VAL A 71 -0.86 -8.78 5.68
N GLY A 72 -1.22 -7.80 4.85
CA GLY A 72 -0.66 -7.62 3.52
C GLY A 72 0.85 -7.34 3.52
N PHE A 73 1.36 -6.51 4.46
CA PHE A 73 2.81 -6.27 4.61
C PHE A 73 3.58 -7.53 4.99
N VAL A 74 2.99 -8.37 5.84
CA VAL A 74 3.58 -9.67 6.19
C VAL A 74 3.50 -10.62 5.00
N ASN A 75 2.38 -10.63 4.26
CA ASN A 75 2.20 -11.44 3.05
C ASN A 75 3.25 -11.15 1.99
N SER A 76 3.56 -9.88 1.77
CA SER A 76 4.53 -9.42 0.78
C SER A 76 5.99 -9.40 1.30
N GLY A 77 6.24 -9.89 2.52
CA GLY A 77 7.58 -9.90 3.11
C GLY A 77 8.15 -8.53 3.50
N ILE A 78 7.37 -7.45 3.36
CA ILE A 78 7.76 -6.09 3.76
C ILE A 78 7.97 -6.01 5.28
N MET A 79 7.17 -6.78 6.03
CA MET A 79 7.17 -6.78 7.48
C MET A 79 7.28 -8.20 8.02
N LYS A 80 8.09 -8.39 9.05
CA LYS A 80 8.19 -9.66 9.77
C LYS A 80 7.02 -9.82 10.75
N LEU A 81 6.62 -11.06 11.04
CA LEU A 81 5.54 -11.38 11.96
C LEU A 81 5.71 -10.70 13.32
N ASN A 82 6.91 -10.74 13.90
CA ASN A 82 7.20 -10.13 15.21
C ASN A 82 7.01 -8.60 15.25
N GLN A 83 7.17 -7.91 14.12
CA GLN A 83 6.90 -6.48 13.98
C GLN A 83 5.40 -6.20 13.89
N ALA A 84 4.68 -7.05 13.15
CA ALA A 84 3.23 -6.95 12.97
C ALA A 84 2.47 -7.02 14.30
N VAL A 85 2.90 -7.87 15.24
CA VAL A 85 2.24 -8.07 16.55
C VAL A 85 2.04 -6.75 17.29
N GLY A 86 3.07 -5.91 17.38
CA GLY A 86 2.99 -4.63 18.08
C GLY A 86 1.98 -3.67 17.42
N ILE A 87 1.98 -3.60 16.08
CA ILE A 87 1.06 -2.74 15.33
C ILE A 87 -0.39 -3.22 15.49
N ILE A 88 -0.62 -4.52 15.44
CA ILE A 88 -1.96 -5.13 15.62
C ILE A 88 -2.50 -4.80 17.01
N MET A 89 -1.69 -4.96 18.06
CA MET A 89 -2.08 -4.57 19.42
C MET A 89 -2.39 -3.07 19.53
N GLY A 90 -1.55 -2.24 18.89
CA GLY A 90 -1.75 -0.80 18.82
C GLY A 90 -3.03 -0.41 18.08
N ALA A 91 -3.36 -1.10 16.99
CA ALA A 91 -4.58 -0.86 16.22
C ALA A 91 -5.84 -1.04 17.07
N ASN A 92 -5.86 -2.02 17.98
CA ASN A 92 -6.96 -2.20 18.93
C ASN A 92 -7.09 -0.99 19.89
N ILE A 93 -5.96 -0.45 20.38
CA ILE A 93 -5.99 0.80 21.18
C ILE A 93 -6.52 1.96 20.33
N GLY A 94 -6.04 2.10 19.08
CA GLY A 94 -6.46 3.17 18.17
C GLY A 94 -7.95 3.21 17.87
N THR A 95 -8.62 2.05 17.89
CA THR A 95 -10.07 1.95 17.72
C THR A 95 -10.83 2.68 18.83
N THR A 96 -10.25 2.78 20.03
CA THR A 96 -10.90 3.48 21.14
C THR A 96 -11.04 4.98 20.90
N ALA A 97 -10.20 5.58 20.02
CA ALA A 97 -10.34 6.97 19.62
C ALA A 97 -11.71 7.25 18.97
N THR A 98 -12.21 6.29 18.15
CA THR A 98 -13.56 6.38 17.58
C THR A 98 -14.62 6.32 18.67
N SER A 99 -14.48 5.45 19.67
CA SER A 99 -15.43 5.36 20.79
C SER A 99 -15.51 6.66 21.59
N TRP A 100 -14.37 7.33 21.79
CA TRP A 100 -14.32 8.66 22.43
C TRP A 100 -14.97 9.73 21.57
N LEU A 101 -14.73 9.71 20.26
CA LEU A 101 -15.36 10.64 19.32
C LEU A 101 -16.89 10.50 19.33
N LEU A 102 -17.39 9.26 19.38
CA LEU A 102 -18.81 8.97 19.47
C LEU A 102 -19.39 9.35 20.84
N SER A 103 -18.62 9.23 21.92
CA SER A 103 -19.07 9.59 23.28
C SER A 103 -19.40 11.06 23.45
N LEU A 104 -18.95 11.92 22.51
CA LEU A 104 -19.35 13.33 22.50
C LEU A 104 -20.87 13.50 22.38
N SER A 105 -21.57 12.53 21.78
CA SER A 105 -23.05 12.56 21.64
C SER A 105 -23.78 12.56 23.00
N GLY A 106 -23.17 11.96 24.02
CA GLY A 106 -23.75 11.86 25.39
C GLY A 106 -23.37 13.01 26.32
N ILE A 107 -22.81 14.10 25.85
CA ILE A 107 -22.45 15.26 26.69
C ILE A 107 -23.73 16.01 27.08
N ASP A 108 -24.14 15.92 28.35
CA ASP A 108 -25.19 16.71 28.96
C ASP A 108 -24.60 17.73 29.92
N GLY A 109 -24.82 19.01 29.66
CA GLY A 109 -24.30 20.08 30.50
C GLY A 109 -25.21 21.30 30.58
N GLY A 110 -25.37 21.85 31.80
CA GLY A 110 -26.16 23.05 32.08
C GLY A 110 -25.46 24.39 31.75
N ASN A 111 -24.15 24.38 31.53
CA ASN A 111 -23.35 25.59 31.25
C ASN A 111 -23.24 25.88 29.75
N PHE A 112 -23.27 27.16 29.36
CA PHE A 112 -23.15 27.61 27.96
C PHE A 112 -21.95 27.00 27.21
N PHE A 113 -20.79 26.89 27.85
CA PHE A 113 -19.60 26.27 27.23
C PHE A 113 -19.79 24.77 26.96
N LEU A 114 -20.42 24.03 27.87
CA LEU A 114 -20.72 22.61 27.68
C LEU A 114 -21.83 22.42 26.64
N GLN A 115 -22.79 23.34 26.55
CA GLN A 115 -23.81 23.32 25.48
C GLN A 115 -23.18 23.55 24.10
N MET A 116 -22.16 24.42 23.99
CA MET A 116 -21.44 24.62 22.73
C MET A 116 -20.61 23.38 22.31
N LEU A 117 -20.18 22.56 23.26
CA LEU A 117 -19.45 21.29 23.00
C LEU A 117 -20.38 20.14 22.65
N LYS A 118 -21.71 20.28 22.78
CA LYS A 118 -22.65 19.27 22.32
C LYS A 118 -22.59 19.11 20.80
N PRO A 119 -22.55 17.90 20.26
CA PRO A 119 -22.56 17.66 18.82
C PRO A 119 -23.72 18.37 18.11
N THR A 120 -24.89 18.38 18.71
CA THR A 120 -26.07 19.10 18.18
C THR A 120 -25.86 20.60 17.96
N SER A 121 -24.92 21.21 18.70
CA SER A 121 -24.63 22.64 18.61
C SER A 121 -23.53 22.97 17.60
N PHE A 122 -22.41 22.23 17.61
CA PHE A 122 -21.27 22.56 16.72
C PHE A 122 -21.29 21.80 15.38
N THR A 123 -21.93 20.63 15.31
CA THR A 123 -22.02 19.84 14.07
C THR A 123 -22.64 20.61 12.90
N PRO A 124 -23.71 21.42 13.06
CA PRO A 124 -24.21 22.24 11.96
C PRO A 124 -23.19 23.22 11.43
N ILE A 125 -22.33 23.79 12.30
CA ILE A 125 -21.28 24.72 11.91
C ILE A 125 -20.23 23.98 11.08
N LEU A 126 -19.81 22.81 11.53
CA LEU A 126 -18.88 21.95 10.79
C LEU A 126 -19.45 21.53 9.44
N ALA A 127 -20.75 21.20 9.38
CA ALA A 127 -21.44 20.87 8.14
C ALA A 127 -21.41 22.02 7.13
N VAL A 128 -21.68 23.25 7.57
CA VAL A 128 -21.64 24.44 6.71
C VAL A 128 -20.21 24.71 6.23
N ILE A 129 -19.22 24.69 7.12
CA ILE A 129 -17.81 24.91 6.75
C ILE A 129 -17.37 23.81 5.79
N GLY A 130 -17.69 22.54 6.10
CA GLY A 130 -17.38 21.40 5.26
C GLY A 130 -17.98 21.51 3.87
N ALA A 131 -19.28 21.85 3.77
CA ALA A 131 -19.96 22.04 2.51
C ALA A 131 -19.35 23.19 1.67
N ILE A 132 -19.02 24.31 2.31
CA ILE A 132 -18.35 25.44 1.63
C ILE A 132 -17.00 24.99 1.06
N LEU A 133 -16.19 24.27 1.83
CA LEU A 133 -14.89 23.80 1.39
C LEU A 133 -15.00 22.77 0.24
N VAL A 134 -15.99 21.87 0.29
CA VAL A 134 -16.20 20.86 -0.75
C VAL A 134 -16.73 21.48 -2.05
N VAL A 135 -17.69 22.40 -1.95
CA VAL A 135 -18.39 22.95 -3.13
C VAL A 135 -17.60 24.08 -3.81
N PHE A 136 -16.98 24.97 -3.04
CA PHE A 136 -16.40 26.21 -3.57
C PHE A 136 -14.86 26.21 -3.64
N CYS A 137 -14.15 25.29 -2.96
CA CYS A 137 -12.69 25.26 -3.01
C CYS A 137 -12.16 24.28 -4.05
N LYS A 138 -11.28 24.77 -4.94
CA LYS A 138 -10.62 23.95 -5.97
C LYS A 138 -9.39 23.18 -5.47
N SER A 139 -8.86 23.53 -4.30
CA SER A 139 -7.67 22.88 -3.73
C SER A 139 -8.04 21.53 -3.13
N GLU A 140 -7.42 20.44 -3.61
CA GLU A 140 -7.62 19.07 -3.12
C GLU A 140 -7.50 18.97 -1.59
N LYS A 141 -6.48 19.59 -1.00
CA LYS A 141 -6.30 19.63 0.46
C LYS A 141 -7.48 20.26 1.19
N LYS A 142 -8.03 21.37 0.66
CA LYS A 142 -9.20 22.04 1.27
C LYS A 142 -10.46 21.22 1.07
N HIS A 143 -10.60 20.57 -0.10
CA HIS A 143 -11.71 19.67 -0.41
C HIS A 143 -11.71 18.49 0.58
N ASN A 144 -10.57 17.82 0.78
CA ASN A 144 -10.44 16.71 1.73
C ASN A 144 -10.74 17.15 3.18
N ILE A 145 -10.26 18.33 3.62
CA ILE A 145 -10.62 18.88 4.95
C ILE A 145 -12.14 19.10 5.02
N GLY A 146 -12.75 19.66 3.98
CA GLY A 146 -14.20 19.83 3.91
C GLY A 146 -14.95 18.52 4.01
N THR A 147 -14.49 17.49 3.33
CA THR A 147 -15.06 16.15 3.35
C THR A 147 -14.96 15.51 4.74
N ILE A 148 -13.85 15.71 5.46
CA ILE A 148 -13.70 15.25 6.86
C ILE A 148 -14.72 15.92 7.77
N LEU A 149 -14.86 17.24 7.68
CA LEU A 149 -15.82 18.00 8.50
C LEU A 149 -17.27 17.61 8.22
N LEU A 150 -17.60 17.43 6.93
CA LEU A 150 -18.93 17.02 6.50
C LEU A 150 -19.23 15.58 6.90
N GLY A 151 -18.24 14.67 6.73
CA GLY A 151 -18.35 13.27 7.14
C GLY A 151 -18.57 13.14 8.65
N PHE A 152 -17.83 13.89 9.46
CA PHE A 152 -18.05 13.97 10.90
C PHE A 152 -19.47 14.47 11.23
N ALA A 153 -19.95 15.50 10.54
CA ALA A 153 -21.29 16.02 10.75
C ALA A 153 -22.35 14.97 10.42
N ILE A 154 -22.26 14.29 9.28
CA ILE A 154 -23.17 13.23 8.86
C ILE A 154 -23.16 12.07 9.86
N LEU A 155 -21.98 11.67 10.35
CA LEU A 155 -21.81 10.63 11.35
C LEU A 155 -22.57 10.99 12.65
N MET A 156 -22.40 12.22 13.14
CA MET A 156 -23.07 12.69 14.36
C MET A 156 -24.59 12.81 14.20
N TYR A 157 -25.09 13.24 13.03
CA TYR A 157 -26.52 13.20 12.73
C TYR A 157 -27.06 11.77 12.71
N GLY A 158 -26.32 10.84 12.11
CA GLY A 158 -26.68 9.42 12.12
C GLY A 158 -26.75 8.84 13.51
N MET A 159 -25.77 9.16 14.38
CA MET A 159 -25.75 8.76 15.78
C MET A 159 -26.95 9.31 16.55
N THR A 160 -27.27 10.59 16.39
CA THR A 160 -28.42 11.23 17.03
C THR A 160 -29.73 10.58 16.56
N ALA A 161 -29.87 10.32 15.26
CA ALA A 161 -31.05 9.67 14.70
C ALA A 161 -31.25 8.25 15.27
N MET A 162 -30.17 7.45 15.39
CA MET A 162 -30.22 6.13 16.03
C MET A 162 -30.65 6.22 17.49
N SER A 163 -30.03 7.12 18.27
CA SER A 163 -30.36 7.28 19.70
C SER A 163 -31.82 7.68 19.91
N THR A 164 -32.31 8.62 19.11
CA THR A 164 -33.72 9.04 19.15
C THR A 164 -34.69 7.91 18.76
N ALA A 165 -34.33 7.13 17.73
CA ALA A 165 -35.15 6.02 17.25
C ALA A 165 -35.32 4.90 18.28
N VAL A 166 -34.30 4.65 19.11
CA VAL A 166 -34.34 3.59 20.15
C VAL A 166 -34.88 4.08 21.47
N GLU A 167 -35.02 5.38 21.71
CA GLU A 167 -35.49 5.95 22.98
C GLU A 167 -36.83 5.37 23.45
N PRO A 168 -37.86 5.13 22.58
CA PRO A 168 -39.13 4.53 22.99
C PRO A 168 -38.99 3.11 23.56
N LEU A 169 -37.88 2.41 23.32
CA LEU A 169 -37.62 1.05 23.83
C LEU A 169 -37.47 1.02 25.34
N LYS A 170 -37.10 2.14 25.98
CA LYS A 170 -36.98 2.23 27.45
C LYS A 170 -38.28 1.86 28.17
N ASP A 171 -39.44 2.13 27.56
CA ASP A 171 -40.76 1.90 28.10
C ASP A 171 -41.34 0.52 27.73
N VAL A 172 -40.57 -0.34 27.04
CA VAL A 172 -40.99 -1.67 26.59
C VAL A 172 -40.45 -2.75 27.54
N PRO A 173 -41.26 -3.36 28.45
CA PRO A 173 -40.77 -4.33 29.43
C PRO A 173 -40.12 -5.57 28.80
N GLN A 174 -40.61 -6.01 27.65
CA GLN A 174 -40.06 -7.16 26.90
C GLN A 174 -38.63 -6.88 26.42
N PHE A 175 -38.32 -5.64 26.00
CA PHE A 175 -36.99 -5.23 25.62
C PHE A 175 -36.01 -5.34 26.79
N THR A 176 -36.34 -4.79 27.93
CA THR A 176 -35.52 -4.88 29.15
C THR A 176 -35.33 -6.33 29.59
N GLN A 177 -36.38 -7.18 29.53
CA GLN A 177 -36.27 -8.61 29.84
C GLN A 177 -35.37 -9.37 28.89
N ILE A 178 -35.31 -9.02 27.59
CA ILE A 178 -34.37 -9.60 26.63
C ILE A 178 -32.95 -9.16 26.97
N LEU A 179 -32.73 -7.87 27.23
CA LEU A 179 -31.42 -7.34 27.58
C LEU A 179 -30.83 -8.00 28.84
N THR A 180 -31.64 -8.26 29.89
CA THR A 180 -31.15 -8.91 31.12
C THR A 180 -30.59 -10.31 30.88
N LYS A 181 -31.00 -11.02 29.82
CA LYS A 181 -30.39 -12.31 29.47
C LYS A 181 -28.91 -12.16 29.04
N PHE A 182 -28.55 -11.04 28.44
CA PHE A 182 -27.18 -10.74 28.04
C PHE A 182 -26.29 -10.19 29.16
N GLU A 183 -26.82 -10.03 30.37
CA GLU A 183 -26.01 -9.81 31.58
C GLU A 183 -25.19 -11.07 31.94
N ASN A 184 -25.58 -12.25 31.43
CA ASN A 184 -24.70 -13.41 31.46
C ASN A 184 -23.44 -13.11 30.65
N PRO A 185 -22.24 -13.16 31.28
CA PRO A 185 -21.00 -12.75 30.64
C PRO A 185 -20.71 -13.47 29.32
N LEU A 186 -21.01 -14.77 29.25
CA LEU A 186 -20.77 -15.56 28.05
C LEU A 186 -21.71 -15.16 26.91
N LEU A 187 -23.00 -14.95 27.22
CA LEU A 187 -23.98 -14.53 26.21
C LEU A 187 -23.71 -13.11 25.71
N GLY A 188 -23.28 -12.21 26.61
CA GLY A 188 -22.87 -10.86 26.26
C GLY A 188 -21.65 -10.86 25.29
N VAL A 189 -20.61 -11.65 25.57
CA VAL A 189 -19.47 -11.81 24.68
C VAL A 189 -19.90 -12.36 23.32
N ILE A 190 -20.73 -13.40 23.27
CA ILE A 190 -21.23 -13.97 22.02
C ILE A 190 -22.04 -12.94 21.23
N ALA A 191 -22.91 -12.17 21.90
CA ALA A 191 -23.70 -11.13 21.24
C ALA A 191 -22.82 -10.04 20.62
N GLY A 192 -21.81 -9.54 21.35
CA GLY A 192 -20.84 -8.58 20.85
C GLY A 192 -20.01 -9.13 19.68
N PHE A 193 -19.56 -10.37 19.78
CA PHE A 193 -18.81 -11.07 18.73
C PHE A 193 -19.65 -11.18 17.44
N VAL A 194 -20.88 -11.71 17.54
CA VAL A 194 -21.76 -11.89 16.38
C VAL A 194 -22.10 -10.55 15.74
N LEU A 195 -22.46 -9.54 16.54
CA LEU A 195 -22.77 -8.21 16.02
C LEU A 195 -21.60 -7.62 15.22
N THR A 196 -20.39 -7.66 15.77
CA THR A 196 -19.22 -7.09 15.11
C THR A 196 -18.80 -7.91 13.88
N THR A 197 -18.94 -9.25 13.93
CA THR A 197 -18.66 -10.13 12.78
C THR A 197 -19.60 -9.82 11.61
N ILE A 198 -20.89 -9.59 11.87
CA ILE A 198 -21.86 -9.22 10.83
C ILE A 198 -21.56 -7.83 10.28
N MET A 199 -21.30 -6.86 11.16
CA MET A 199 -21.02 -5.48 10.76
C MET A 199 -19.62 -5.28 10.16
N GLN A 200 -18.71 -6.22 10.38
CA GLN A 200 -17.29 -6.16 10.00
C GLN A 200 -16.57 -4.87 10.47
N SER A 201 -17.13 -4.21 11.48
CA SER A 201 -16.61 -2.96 12.03
C SER A 201 -16.92 -2.88 13.52
N SER A 202 -15.88 -2.88 14.35
CA SER A 202 -16.00 -2.70 15.78
C SER A 202 -16.48 -1.28 16.15
N SER A 203 -16.06 -0.26 15.39
CA SER A 203 -16.50 1.11 15.60
C SER A 203 -18.02 1.26 15.41
N VAL A 204 -18.58 0.62 14.39
CA VAL A 204 -20.04 0.59 14.14
C VAL A 204 -20.75 -0.15 15.27
N SER A 205 -20.25 -1.31 15.66
CA SER A 205 -20.82 -2.12 16.73
C SER A 205 -20.84 -1.38 18.07
N VAL A 206 -19.75 -0.66 18.41
CA VAL A 206 -19.66 0.20 19.59
C VAL A 206 -20.64 1.37 19.48
N GLY A 207 -20.75 2.01 18.31
CA GLY A 207 -21.71 3.10 18.09
C GLY A 207 -23.16 2.67 18.29
N ILE A 208 -23.54 1.47 17.84
CA ILE A 208 -24.87 0.89 18.12
C ILE A 208 -25.08 0.69 19.63
N LEU A 209 -24.06 0.16 20.33
CA LEU A 209 -24.15 -0.02 21.79
C LEU A 209 -24.29 1.33 22.51
N GLN A 210 -23.52 2.34 22.10
CA GLN A 210 -23.63 3.70 22.66
C GLN A 210 -24.99 4.33 22.37
N ALA A 211 -25.54 4.15 21.16
CA ALA A 211 -26.90 4.60 20.85
C ALA A 211 -27.95 3.94 21.74
N LEU A 212 -27.81 2.63 22.01
CA LEU A 212 -28.71 1.92 22.93
C LEU A 212 -28.61 2.40 24.39
N CYS A 213 -27.47 2.96 24.79
CA CYS A 213 -27.32 3.53 26.14
C CYS A 213 -28.28 4.70 26.41
N SER A 214 -28.70 5.45 25.37
CA SER A 214 -29.67 6.54 25.48
C SER A 214 -31.03 6.08 26.00
N THR A 215 -31.33 4.77 25.89
CA THR A 215 -32.56 4.18 26.49
C THR A 215 -32.51 4.09 28.02
N GLY A 216 -31.33 4.19 28.63
CA GLY A 216 -31.11 3.91 30.07
C GLY A 216 -31.30 2.45 30.46
N ALA A 217 -31.66 1.55 29.54
CA ALA A 217 -31.89 0.13 29.79
C ALA A 217 -30.60 -0.72 29.74
N VAL A 218 -29.51 -0.19 29.19
CA VAL A 218 -28.22 -0.86 29.13
C VAL A 218 -27.44 -0.61 30.40
N SER A 219 -27.25 -1.65 31.23
CA SER A 219 -26.39 -1.57 32.41
C SER A 219 -24.91 -1.77 32.06
N TYR A 220 -23.99 -1.34 32.95
CA TYR A 220 -22.58 -1.67 32.79
C TYR A 220 -22.32 -3.18 32.86
N ALA A 221 -23.13 -3.94 33.62
CA ALA A 221 -23.05 -5.38 33.67
C ALA A 221 -23.30 -6.04 32.32
N LEU A 222 -24.18 -5.45 31.52
CA LEU A 222 -24.48 -5.88 30.16
C LEU A 222 -23.44 -5.35 29.13
N ALA A 223 -23.08 -4.09 29.23
CA ALA A 223 -22.20 -3.43 28.26
C ALA A 223 -20.79 -4.04 28.27
N LEU A 224 -20.23 -4.35 29.44
CA LEU A 224 -18.86 -4.84 29.60
C LEU A 224 -18.58 -6.12 28.78
N PRO A 225 -19.34 -7.24 28.95
CA PRO A 225 -19.10 -8.45 28.17
C PRO A 225 -19.35 -8.26 26.64
N ILE A 226 -20.31 -7.40 26.27
CA ILE A 226 -20.57 -7.09 24.85
C ILE A 226 -19.34 -6.41 24.23
N ILE A 227 -18.72 -5.43 24.89
CA ILE A 227 -17.51 -4.75 24.41
C ILE A 227 -16.37 -5.76 24.22
N MET A 228 -16.20 -6.71 25.15
CA MET A 228 -15.19 -7.76 25.02
C MET A 228 -15.44 -8.62 23.77
N GLY A 229 -16.70 -8.99 23.52
CA GLY A 229 -17.10 -9.73 22.33
C GLY A 229 -16.88 -8.95 21.04
N GLN A 230 -17.17 -7.63 21.06
CA GLN A 230 -16.92 -6.75 19.90
C GLN A 230 -15.45 -6.72 19.49
N ASN A 231 -14.53 -6.73 20.44
CA ASN A 231 -13.09 -6.80 20.16
C ASN A 231 -12.69 -8.14 19.51
N ILE A 232 -13.25 -9.28 19.96
CA ILE A 232 -13.01 -10.57 19.28
C ILE A 232 -13.58 -10.55 17.85
N GLY A 233 -14.78 -10.00 17.66
CA GLY A 233 -15.42 -9.90 16.35
C GLY A 233 -14.63 -9.06 15.34
N SER A 234 -13.85 -8.08 15.80
CA SER A 234 -12.99 -7.25 14.93
C SER A 234 -11.92 -8.05 14.19
N CYS A 235 -11.54 -9.23 14.69
CA CYS A 235 -10.53 -10.08 14.07
C CYS A 235 -11.02 -10.72 12.76
N THR A 236 -12.34 -10.79 12.56
CA THR A 236 -12.94 -11.47 11.40
C THR A 236 -12.46 -10.87 10.06
N THR A 237 -12.33 -9.55 9.98
CA THR A 237 -11.82 -8.87 8.77
C THR A 237 -10.39 -9.29 8.43
N ALA A 238 -9.50 -9.32 9.41
CA ALA A 238 -8.11 -9.75 9.21
C ALA A 238 -8.02 -11.26 8.86
N MET A 239 -8.86 -12.10 9.49
CA MET A 239 -8.92 -13.52 9.18
C MET A 239 -9.44 -13.79 7.76
N LEU A 240 -10.48 -13.09 7.32
CA LEU A 240 -11.01 -13.20 5.96
C LEU A 240 -9.99 -12.73 4.92
N SER A 241 -9.29 -11.62 5.18
CA SER A 241 -8.26 -11.10 4.27
C SER A 241 -7.04 -12.01 4.16
N SER A 242 -6.78 -12.88 5.13
CA SER A 242 -5.67 -13.83 5.11
C SER A 242 -5.97 -15.12 4.35
N VAL A 243 -7.21 -15.32 3.89
CA VAL A 243 -7.59 -16.49 3.08
C VAL A 243 -6.87 -16.43 1.73
N GLY A 244 -6.11 -17.48 1.40
CA GLY A 244 -5.27 -17.50 0.19
C GLY A 244 -3.90 -16.85 0.33
N ALA A 245 -3.64 -16.11 1.43
CA ALA A 245 -2.36 -15.46 1.68
C ALA A 245 -1.29 -16.45 2.19
N SER A 246 -0.04 -15.96 2.29
CA SER A 246 1.11 -16.70 2.82
C SER A 246 0.87 -17.18 4.27
N LYS A 247 1.67 -18.14 4.74
CA LYS A 247 1.55 -18.65 6.11
C LYS A 247 1.82 -17.59 7.16
N ASP A 248 2.78 -16.71 6.93
CA ASP A 248 3.09 -15.63 7.87
C ASP A 248 1.97 -14.58 7.93
N ALA A 249 1.30 -14.31 6.82
CA ALA A 249 0.10 -13.47 6.79
C ALA A 249 -1.06 -14.09 7.59
N LYS A 250 -1.31 -15.39 7.42
CA LYS A 250 -2.28 -16.13 8.22
C LYS A 250 -1.92 -16.14 9.71
N ARG A 251 -0.61 -16.28 10.02
CA ARG A 251 -0.09 -16.18 11.40
C ARG A 251 -0.34 -14.80 12.00
N ALA A 252 -0.16 -13.73 11.23
CA ALA A 252 -0.46 -12.37 11.68
C ALA A 252 -1.95 -12.19 12.02
N ALA A 253 -2.85 -12.70 11.19
CA ALA A 253 -4.29 -12.71 11.47
C ALA A 253 -4.63 -13.57 12.70
N ALA A 254 -3.99 -14.73 12.87
CA ALA A 254 -4.16 -15.60 14.03
C ALA A 254 -3.67 -14.92 15.33
N VAL A 255 -2.56 -14.18 15.29
CA VAL A 255 -2.07 -13.39 16.43
C VAL A 255 -3.11 -12.35 16.85
N HIS A 256 -3.76 -11.65 15.91
CA HIS A 256 -4.85 -10.72 16.23
C HIS A 256 -6.00 -11.42 16.97
N PHE A 257 -6.41 -12.59 16.48
CA PHE A 257 -7.44 -13.40 17.13
C PHE A 257 -7.03 -13.85 18.54
N TYR A 258 -5.82 -14.42 18.68
CA TYR A 258 -5.32 -14.88 19.99
C TYR A 258 -5.18 -13.74 21.01
N PHE A 259 -4.70 -12.57 20.56
CA PHE A 259 -4.61 -11.39 21.41
C PHE A 259 -5.98 -11.01 21.98
N ASN A 260 -7.02 -10.92 21.16
CA ASN A 260 -8.35 -10.53 21.62
C ASN A 260 -9.03 -11.61 22.45
N VAL A 261 -8.91 -12.90 22.09
CA VAL A 261 -9.50 -14.00 22.86
C VAL A 261 -8.82 -14.14 24.22
N ILE A 262 -7.49 -14.22 24.27
CA ILE A 262 -6.72 -14.38 25.52
C ILE A 262 -6.90 -13.14 26.38
N GLY A 263 -6.83 -11.94 25.78
CA GLY A 263 -7.08 -10.67 26.48
C GLY A 263 -8.46 -10.62 27.10
N THR A 264 -9.50 -11.04 26.37
CA THR A 264 -10.87 -11.12 26.88
C THR A 264 -10.97 -12.11 28.05
N VAL A 265 -10.41 -13.31 27.92
CA VAL A 265 -10.45 -14.32 28.99
C VAL A 265 -9.75 -13.80 30.25
N ILE A 266 -8.54 -13.26 30.13
CA ILE A 266 -7.80 -12.72 31.27
C ILE A 266 -8.58 -11.56 31.91
N PHE A 267 -9.05 -10.60 31.14
CA PHE A 267 -9.75 -9.43 31.64
C PHE A 267 -11.06 -9.83 32.36
N MET A 268 -11.85 -10.71 31.74
CA MET A 268 -13.10 -11.21 32.34
C MET A 268 -12.85 -11.95 33.65
N LEU A 269 -11.86 -12.84 33.69
CA LEU A 269 -11.49 -13.57 34.90
C LEU A 269 -11.07 -12.61 36.01
N VAL A 270 -10.14 -11.70 35.74
CA VAL A 270 -9.67 -10.72 36.73
C VAL A 270 -10.81 -9.83 37.20
N PHE A 271 -11.62 -9.33 36.25
CA PHE A 271 -12.73 -8.44 36.56
C PHE A 271 -13.80 -9.12 37.43
N TYR A 272 -14.29 -10.31 37.04
CA TYR A 272 -15.36 -10.99 37.82
C TYR A 272 -14.85 -11.57 39.12
N ILE A 273 -13.61 -12.04 39.21
CA ILE A 273 -12.99 -12.45 40.46
C ILE A 273 -12.89 -11.23 41.39
N SER A 274 -12.38 -10.10 40.92
CA SER A 274 -12.30 -8.89 41.75
C SER A 274 -13.67 -8.37 42.16
N ASN A 275 -14.68 -8.47 41.29
CA ASN A 275 -16.04 -8.09 41.61
C ASN A 275 -16.67 -8.97 42.71
N ALA A 276 -16.30 -10.26 42.76
CA ALA A 276 -16.78 -11.16 43.84
C ALA A 276 -16.31 -10.72 45.23
N PHE A 277 -15.17 -9.99 45.34
CA PHE A 277 -14.66 -9.45 46.60
C PHE A 277 -15.05 -8.00 46.84
N VAL A 278 -15.03 -7.15 45.78
CA VAL A 278 -15.21 -5.69 45.91
C VAL A 278 -16.67 -5.27 45.76
N HIS A 279 -17.49 -6.06 45.08
CA HIS A 279 -18.91 -5.78 44.78
C HIS A 279 -19.09 -4.40 44.13
N TYR A 280 -18.62 -4.25 42.89
CA TYR A 280 -18.64 -2.98 42.15
C TYR A 280 -20.06 -2.41 42.02
N SER A 281 -20.32 -1.30 42.69
CA SER A 281 -21.64 -0.65 42.76
C SER A 281 -22.09 0.00 41.45
N PHE A 282 -21.16 0.19 40.47
CA PHE A 282 -21.50 0.76 39.19
C PHE A 282 -22.11 -0.26 38.21
N LEU A 283 -21.89 -1.55 38.38
CA LEU A 283 -22.35 -2.59 37.44
C LEU A 283 -23.87 -2.55 37.16
N PRO A 284 -24.75 -2.40 38.12
CA PRO A 284 -26.18 -2.30 37.86
C PRO A 284 -26.63 -0.92 37.37
N GLN A 285 -25.73 0.08 37.33
CA GLN A 285 -26.08 1.41 36.87
C GLN A 285 -26.21 1.44 35.34
N ALA A 286 -27.08 2.35 34.85
CA ALA A 286 -27.18 2.59 33.40
C ALA A 286 -25.86 3.06 32.83
N ALA A 287 -25.41 2.38 31.81
CA ALA A 287 -24.21 2.76 31.08
C ALA A 287 -24.47 4.02 30.23
N ASN A 288 -23.44 4.83 30.07
CA ASN A 288 -23.46 5.97 29.19
C ASN A 288 -22.33 5.86 28.15
N GLU A 289 -22.35 6.71 27.13
CA GLU A 289 -21.44 6.69 26.00
C GLU A 289 -19.97 6.86 26.45
N VAL A 290 -19.72 7.73 27.44
CA VAL A 290 -18.39 7.96 28.03
C VAL A 290 -17.90 6.72 28.78
N GLY A 291 -18.79 6.07 29.54
CA GLY A 291 -18.47 4.85 30.28
C GLY A 291 -18.10 3.70 29.33
N ILE A 292 -18.79 3.55 28.21
CA ILE A 292 -18.47 2.57 27.18
C ILE A 292 -17.08 2.86 26.57
N ALA A 293 -16.80 4.11 26.19
CA ALA A 293 -15.49 4.51 25.66
C ALA A 293 -14.38 4.25 26.69
N THR A 294 -14.65 4.51 27.98
CA THR A 294 -13.71 4.25 29.08
C THR A 294 -13.40 2.77 29.24
N ILE A 295 -14.43 1.92 29.31
CA ILE A 295 -14.26 0.46 29.43
C ILE A 295 -13.49 -0.09 28.23
N HIS A 296 -13.87 0.34 27.01
CA HIS A 296 -13.19 -0.05 25.79
C HIS A 296 -11.70 0.31 25.80
N SER A 297 -11.37 1.52 26.28
CA SER A 297 -9.96 1.98 26.39
C SER A 297 -9.20 1.21 27.46
N ILE A 298 -9.76 1.05 28.65
CA ILE A 298 -9.13 0.31 29.76
C ILE A 298 -8.83 -1.12 29.33
N PHE A 299 -9.78 -1.80 28.67
CA PHE A 299 -9.58 -3.15 28.18
C PHE A 299 -8.42 -3.23 27.19
N ASN A 300 -8.43 -2.43 26.10
CA ASN A 300 -7.43 -2.53 25.06
C ASN A 300 -6.02 -2.14 25.56
N ILE A 301 -5.93 -1.13 26.42
CA ILE A 301 -4.65 -0.73 27.04
C ILE A 301 -4.15 -1.81 28.00
N ALA A 302 -5.01 -2.32 28.89
CA ALA A 302 -4.63 -3.36 29.85
C ALA A 302 -4.23 -4.66 29.14
N ALA A 303 -5.00 -5.11 28.13
CA ALA A 303 -4.68 -6.28 27.33
C ALA A 303 -3.32 -6.11 26.63
N THR A 304 -3.05 -4.92 26.07
CA THR A 304 -1.75 -4.63 25.43
C THR A 304 -0.62 -4.64 26.45
N ILE A 305 -0.75 -4.00 27.60
CA ILE A 305 0.29 -3.98 28.64
C ILE A 305 0.63 -5.39 29.11
N VAL A 306 -0.38 -6.26 29.28
CA VAL A 306 -0.20 -7.65 29.76
C VAL A 306 0.38 -8.54 28.66
N LEU A 307 -0.13 -8.44 27.43
CA LEU A 307 0.20 -9.39 26.35
C LEU A 307 1.38 -8.95 25.48
N LEU A 308 1.78 -7.67 25.46
CA LEU A 308 2.93 -7.21 24.68
C LEU A 308 4.26 -7.86 25.14
N PRO A 309 4.56 -7.97 26.46
CA PRO A 309 5.71 -8.75 26.93
C PRO A 309 5.63 -10.24 26.55
N LEU A 310 4.41 -10.77 26.41
CA LEU A 310 4.11 -12.16 26.03
C LEU A 310 3.89 -12.33 24.52
N SER A 311 4.24 -11.33 23.69
CA SER A 311 4.06 -11.38 22.24
C SER A 311 4.72 -12.60 21.59
N GLY A 312 5.89 -13.04 22.08
CA GLY A 312 6.53 -14.27 21.61
C GLY A 312 5.71 -15.55 21.86
N PHE A 313 4.88 -15.55 22.91
CA PHE A 313 3.92 -16.64 23.14
C PHE A 313 2.78 -16.63 22.12
N LEU A 314 2.27 -15.47 21.75
CA LEU A 314 1.25 -15.34 20.70
C LEU A 314 1.79 -15.77 19.33
N GLU A 315 3.03 -15.38 19.01
CA GLU A 315 3.73 -15.82 17.80
C GLU A 315 3.91 -17.35 17.81
N PHE A 316 4.37 -17.93 18.94
CA PHE A 316 4.50 -19.38 19.09
C PHE A 316 3.17 -20.12 18.86
N LEU A 317 2.06 -19.61 19.40
CA LEU A 317 0.73 -20.19 19.17
C LEU A 317 0.35 -20.13 17.68
N ALA A 318 0.61 -19.01 17.01
CA ALA A 318 0.32 -18.83 15.60
C ALA A 318 1.15 -19.78 14.71
N VAL A 319 2.46 -19.90 14.98
CA VAL A 319 3.34 -20.83 14.26
C VAL A 319 2.97 -22.30 14.52
N LYS A 320 2.57 -22.63 15.76
CA LYS A 320 2.14 -24.01 16.09
C LYS A 320 0.84 -24.40 15.40
N THR A 321 -0.07 -23.45 15.20
CA THR A 321 -1.36 -23.69 14.54
C THR A 321 -1.24 -23.72 13.03
N ILE A 322 -0.36 -22.88 12.47
CA ILE A 322 -0.13 -22.74 11.03
C ILE A 322 1.32 -23.13 10.78
N LYS A 323 1.54 -24.40 10.38
CA LYS A 323 2.88 -24.99 10.16
C LYS A 323 3.45 -24.56 8.81
N ASP A 324 4.80 -24.55 8.69
CA ASP A 324 5.50 -24.39 7.42
C ASP A 324 5.36 -25.63 6.54
N ASP A 325 5.44 -25.46 5.21
CA ASP A 325 5.71 -26.54 4.28
C ASP A 325 7.23 -26.58 4.06
N ASP A 326 7.81 -27.76 3.98
CA ASP A 326 9.24 -27.95 3.71
C ASP A 326 9.49 -27.74 2.18
N GLU A 327 9.58 -26.48 1.73
CA GLU A 327 10.00 -26.14 0.36
C GLU A 327 11.34 -25.38 0.40
N GLU A 328 12.31 -25.84 -0.42
CA GLU A 328 13.61 -25.21 -0.61
C GLU A 328 13.46 -23.89 -1.41
N GLU A 329 14.11 -22.81 -0.96
CA GLU A 329 14.07 -21.51 -1.64
C GLU A 329 15.03 -21.47 -2.85
N ASP A 330 14.48 -21.44 -4.07
CA ASP A 330 15.21 -21.20 -5.33
C ASP A 330 15.29 -19.68 -5.66
N GLU A 331 16.24 -19.23 -6.49
CA GLU A 331 16.37 -17.81 -6.91
C GLU A 331 15.13 -17.26 -7.64
N LEU A 332 14.40 -18.11 -8.35
CA LEU A 332 13.08 -17.82 -8.92
C LEU A 332 12.05 -17.41 -7.84
N SER A 333 12.16 -17.94 -6.63
CA SER A 333 11.28 -17.58 -5.51
C SER A 333 11.42 -16.10 -5.07
N LYS A 334 12.52 -15.42 -5.39
CA LYS A 334 12.69 -13.98 -5.06
C LYS A 334 11.85 -13.08 -5.95
N HIS A 335 11.75 -13.40 -7.24
CA HIS A 335 10.93 -12.64 -8.19
C HIS A 335 9.44 -12.85 -7.93
N ASP A 336 9.03 -14.09 -7.60
CA ASP A 336 7.66 -14.39 -7.18
C ASP A 336 7.28 -13.64 -5.89
N LYS A 337 8.21 -13.48 -4.94
CA LYS A 337 8.01 -12.65 -3.75
C LYS A 337 7.81 -11.16 -4.08
N VAL A 338 8.50 -10.63 -5.09
CA VAL A 338 8.29 -9.26 -5.55
C VAL A 338 6.91 -9.09 -6.18
N LEU A 339 6.43 -10.07 -6.96
CA LEU A 339 5.08 -10.05 -7.54
C LEU A 339 3.97 -10.15 -6.48
N GLN A 340 4.22 -10.77 -5.32
CA GLN A 340 3.29 -10.77 -4.18
C GLN A 340 3.02 -9.36 -3.62
N LEU A 341 3.84 -8.35 -3.96
CA LEU A 341 3.56 -6.94 -3.65
C LEU A 341 2.30 -6.42 -4.34
N LEU A 342 1.86 -7.05 -5.44
CA LEU A 342 0.65 -6.71 -6.19
C LEU A 342 -0.60 -7.38 -5.60
N ASP A 343 -0.71 -7.44 -4.27
CA ASP A 343 -1.86 -8.04 -3.59
C ASP A 343 -3.13 -7.20 -3.86
N PRO A 344 -4.24 -7.84 -4.34
CA PRO A 344 -5.51 -7.17 -4.59
C PRO A 344 -6.09 -6.41 -3.37
N VAL A 345 -5.74 -6.82 -2.15
CA VAL A 345 -6.13 -6.15 -0.90
C VAL A 345 -5.67 -4.69 -0.87
N PHE A 346 -4.51 -4.37 -1.48
CA PHE A 346 -3.99 -3.01 -1.52
C PHE A 346 -4.74 -2.09 -2.47
N LEU A 347 -5.56 -2.60 -3.39
CA LEU A 347 -6.41 -1.79 -4.26
C LEU A 347 -7.42 -0.94 -3.47
N GLU A 348 -7.75 -1.33 -2.25
CA GLU A 348 -8.57 -0.53 -1.32
C GLU A 348 -7.79 0.63 -0.68
N ARG A 349 -6.47 0.69 -0.90
CA ARG A 349 -5.55 1.74 -0.44
C ARG A 349 -4.66 2.22 -1.60
N PRO A 350 -5.23 3.00 -2.54
CA PRO A 350 -4.58 3.30 -3.81
C PRO A 350 -3.18 3.92 -3.69
N GLY A 351 -2.97 4.85 -2.77
CA GLY A 351 -1.65 5.47 -2.55
C GLY A 351 -0.58 4.47 -2.10
N PHE A 352 -0.96 3.45 -1.30
CA PHE A 352 -0.04 2.37 -0.94
C PHE A 352 0.19 1.41 -2.12
N ALA A 353 -0.86 1.05 -2.84
CA ALA A 353 -0.76 0.18 -4.01
C ALA A 353 0.20 0.77 -5.07
N ILE A 354 0.14 2.08 -5.34
CA ILE A 354 1.09 2.79 -6.22
C ILE A 354 2.54 2.59 -5.77
N MET A 355 2.81 2.70 -4.46
CA MET A 355 4.16 2.47 -3.94
C MET A 355 4.65 1.03 -4.18
N GLN A 356 3.77 0.04 -4.05
CA GLN A 356 4.14 -1.35 -4.33
C GLN A 356 4.36 -1.56 -5.84
N CYS A 357 3.51 -1.00 -6.69
CA CYS A 357 3.71 -1.00 -8.14
C CYS A 357 5.07 -0.38 -8.53
N GLN A 358 5.48 0.73 -7.90
CA GLN A 358 6.80 1.32 -8.13
C GLN A 358 7.94 0.36 -7.78
N LYS A 359 7.87 -0.37 -6.65
CA LYS A 359 8.88 -1.38 -6.28
C LYS A 359 8.97 -2.51 -7.30
N VAL A 360 7.82 -2.98 -7.79
CA VAL A 360 7.75 -4.03 -8.82
C VAL A 360 8.32 -3.52 -10.13
N ALA A 361 7.94 -2.32 -10.58
CA ALA A 361 8.47 -1.69 -11.78
C ALA A 361 9.98 -1.46 -11.71
N SER A 362 10.50 -1.02 -10.55
CA SER A 362 11.94 -0.88 -10.31
C SER A 362 12.67 -2.22 -10.40
N ALA A 363 12.12 -3.27 -9.79
CA ALA A 363 12.72 -4.61 -9.85
C ALA A 363 12.73 -5.16 -11.29
N MET A 364 11.67 -4.91 -12.06
CA MET A 364 11.59 -5.22 -13.50
C MET A 364 12.68 -4.49 -14.28
N ALA A 365 12.84 -3.17 -14.08
CA ALA A 365 13.85 -2.35 -14.76
C ALA A 365 15.29 -2.80 -14.41
N GLU A 366 15.56 -3.09 -13.13
CA GLU A 366 16.85 -3.62 -12.71
C GLU A 366 17.16 -4.99 -13.35
N LEU A 367 16.16 -5.86 -13.47
CA LEU A 367 16.33 -7.18 -14.07
C LEU A 367 16.66 -7.06 -15.55
N SER A 368 15.91 -6.24 -16.30
CA SER A 368 16.15 -5.96 -17.73
C SER A 368 17.55 -5.39 -17.95
N MET A 369 17.99 -4.43 -17.14
CA MET A 369 19.35 -3.87 -17.20
C MET A 369 20.42 -4.96 -16.94
N LYS A 370 20.22 -5.83 -15.96
CA LYS A 370 21.17 -6.92 -15.66
C LYS A 370 21.22 -7.94 -16.77
N SER A 371 20.09 -8.25 -17.42
CA SER A 371 20.00 -9.16 -18.55
C SER A 371 20.78 -8.63 -19.75
N VAL A 372 20.62 -7.35 -20.11
CA VAL A 372 21.43 -6.70 -21.15
C VAL A 372 22.93 -6.75 -20.81
N GLY A 373 23.31 -6.43 -19.56
CA GLY A 373 24.70 -6.49 -19.12
C GLY A 373 25.33 -7.89 -19.26
N ARG A 374 24.56 -8.96 -18.96
CA ARG A 374 24.98 -10.35 -19.19
C ARG A 374 25.12 -10.68 -20.66
N ALA A 375 24.14 -10.30 -21.49
CA ALA A 375 24.18 -10.52 -22.94
C ALA A 375 25.40 -9.86 -23.59
N VAL A 376 25.71 -8.63 -23.18
CA VAL A 376 26.93 -7.91 -23.59
C VAL A 376 28.20 -8.65 -23.12
N GLY A 377 28.18 -9.20 -21.90
CA GLY A 377 29.32 -9.98 -21.38
C GLY A 377 29.64 -11.22 -22.19
N LEU A 378 28.65 -11.89 -22.77
CA LEU A 378 28.81 -13.07 -23.62
C LEU A 378 29.58 -12.80 -24.93
N LEU A 379 29.69 -11.54 -25.37
CA LEU A 379 30.52 -11.16 -26.51
C LEU A 379 32.02 -11.44 -26.30
N THR A 380 32.47 -11.43 -25.05
CA THR A 380 33.89 -11.67 -24.71
C THR A 380 34.16 -13.12 -24.35
N ALA A 381 33.19 -13.80 -23.69
CA ALA A 381 33.30 -15.20 -23.29
C ALA A 381 31.90 -15.81 -23.27
N TYR A 382 31.60 -16.65 -24.26
CA TYR A 382 30.33 -17.37 -24.31
C TYR A 382 30.23 -18.41 -23.19
N ASP A 383 29.09 -18.44 -22.52
CA ASP A 383 28.76 -19.40 -21.47
C ASP A 383 27.28 -19.80 -21.57
N GLU A 384 27.03 -21.10 -21.67
CA GLU A 384 25.67 -21.66 -21.84
C GLU A 384 24.77 -21.40 -20.63
N GLU A 385 25.32 -21.44 -19.41
CA GLU A 385 24.56 -21.20 -18.18
C GLU A 385 24.05 -19.76 -18.15
N THR A 386 24.89 -18.81 -18.54
CA THR A 386 24.52 -17.39 -18.67
C THR A 386 23.50 -17.20 -19.79
N ALA A 387 23.60 -17.90 -20.90
CA ALA A 387 22.63 -17.85 -22.00
C ALA A 387 21.23 -18.32 -21.56
N GLU A 388 21.14 -19.46 -20.89
CA GLU A 388 19.89 -19.99 -20.30
C GLU A 388 19.32 -19.02 -19.25
N ARG A 389 20.18 -18.39 -18.46
CA ARG A 389 19.76 -17.43 -17.45
C ARG A 389 19.12 -16.19 -18.08
N ILE A 390 19.66 -15.64 -19.17
CA ILE A 390 19.09 -14.50 -19.90
C ILE A 390 17.66 -14.81 -20.37
N ARG A 391 17.41 -16.02 -20.92
CA ARG A 391 16.06 -16.42 -21.34
C ARG A 391 15.07 -16.50 -20.18
N LYS A 392 15.51 -17.07 -19.04
CA LYS A 392 14.67 -17.12 -17.83
C LYS A 392 14.39 -15.73 -17.24
N GLU A 393 15.32 -14.80 -17.38
CA GLU A 393 15.15 -13.42 -16.94
C GLU A 393 14.16 -12.68 -17.81
N GLU A 394 14.16 -12.89 -19.12
CA GLU A 394 13.18 -12.36 -20.06
C GLU A 394 11.79 -12.93 -19.78
N ASP A 395 11.61 -14.26 -19.65
CA ASP A 395 10.35 -14.88 -19.20
C ASP A 395 9.82 -14.29 -17.87
N THR A 396 10.73 -13.85 -17.00
CA THR A 396 10.39 -13.23 -15.71
C THR A 396 9.95 -11.77 -15.90
N VAL A 397 10.59 -11.03 -16.78
CA VAL A 397 10.22 -9.64 -17.12
C VAL A 397 8.85 -9.60 -17.77
N ASP A 398 8.52 -10.53 -18.66
CA ASP A 398 7.19 -10.70 -19.25
C ASP A 398 6.10 -10.90 -18.19
N LYS A 399 6.38 -11.78 -17.20
CA LYS A 399 5.44 -11.96 -16.08
C LYS A 399 5.25 -10.68 -15.26
N TYR A 400 6.31 -9.90 -15.07
CA TYR A 400 6.21 -8.61 -14.41
C TYR A 400 5.32 -7.64 -15.18
N GLU A 401 5.52 -7.52 -16.50
CA GLU A 401 4.74 -6.65 -17.38
C GLU A 401 3.24 -7.00 -17.31
N ASP A 402 2.89 -8.26 -17.55
CA ASP A 402 1.52 -8.77 -17.54
C ASP A 402 0.80 -8.50 -16.20
N GLN A 403 1.43 -8.88 -15.08
CA GLN A 403 0.81 -8.76 -13.76
C GLN A 403 0.74 -7.30 -13.30
N LEU A 404 1.83 -6.54 -13.49
CA LEU A 404 1.88 -5.14 -13.13
C LEU A 404 0.92 -4.31 -13.99
N GLY A 405 0.90 -4.53 -15.32
CA GLY A 405 -0.01 -3.85 -16.25
C GLY A 405 -1.47 -4.09 -15.89
N THR A 406 -1.85 -5.35 -15.64
CA THR A 406 -3.19 -5.71 -15.18
C THR A 406 -3.55 -5.04 -13.84
N TYR A 407 -2.61 -4.99 -12.90
CA TYR A 407 -2.84 -4.37 -11.60
C TYR A 407 -2.97 -2.84 -11.70
N LEU A 408 -2.11 -2.19 -12.49
CA LEU A 408 -2.18 -0.74 -12.76
C LEU A 408 -3.50 -0.34 -13.43
N LEU A 409 -4.02 -1.16 -14.37
CA LEU A 409 -5.34 -0.94 -14.98
C LEU A 409 -6.47 -1.00 -13.96
N ARG A 410 -6.43 -1.94 -13.00
CA ARG A 410 -7.40 -1.96 -11.90
C ARG A 410 -7.26 -0.76 -10.98
N LEU A 411 -6.03 -0.33 -10.74
CA LEU A 411 -5.74 0.81 -9.88
C LEU A 411 -6.18 2.14 -10.50
N SER A 412 -6.12 2.27 -11.83
CA SER A 412 -6.58 3.46 -12.56
C SER A 412 -8.09 3.74 -12.41
N THR A 413 -8.87 2.72 -12.04
CA THR A 413 -10.31 2.88 -11.78
C THR A 413 -10.61 3.39 -10.37
N LYS A 414 -9.61 3.48 -9.50
CA LYS A 414 -9.75 3.97 -8.14
C LYS A 414 -9.54 5.48 -8.07
N ASP A 415 -10.02 6.08 -7.00
CA ASP A 415 -9.88 7.52 -6.78
C ASP A 415 -8.46 7.83 -6.25
N LEU A 416 -7.59 8.27 -7.15
CA LEU A 416 -6.18 8.57 -6.90
C LEU A 416 -5.96 10.05 -6.58
N SER A 417 -4.96 10.36 -5.76
CA SER A 417 -4.45 11.73 -5.68
C SER A 417 -3.77 12.12 -7.00
N LYS A 418 -3.65 13.43 -7.28
CA LYS A 418 -2.96 13.90 -8.49
C LYS A 418 -1.53 13.34 -8.57
N GLU A 419 -0.79 13.34 -7.46
CA GLU A 419 0.57 12.78 -7.38
C GLU A 419 0.61 11.28 -7.69
N ASP A 420 -0.35 10.50 -7.15
CA ASP A 420 -0.42 9.05 -7.40
C ASP A 420 -0.86 8.76 -8.84
N GLY A 421 -1.74 9.59 -9.41
CA GLY A 421 -2.13 9.54 -10.82
C GLY A 421 -0.93 9.74 -11.76
N HIS A 422 -0.05 10.69 -11.46
CA HIS A 422 1.18 10.89 -12.22
C HIS A 422 2.12 9.67 -12.15
N LYS A 423 2.30 9.09 -10.95
CA LYS A 423 3.12 7.87 -10.79
C LYS A 423 2.54 6.67 -11.54
N LEU A 424 1.22 6.51 -11.51
CA LEU A 424 0.52 5.48 -12.27
C LEU A 424 0.74 5.66 -13.78
N SER A 425 0.57 6.89 -14.29
CA SER A 425 0.80 7.21 -15.70
C SER A 425 2.23 6.92 -16.13
N LEU A 426 3.22 7.34 -15.32
CA LEU A 426 4.63 7.03 -15.59
C LEU A 426 4.86 5.53 -15.74
N MET A 427 4.37 4.71 -14.81
CA MET A 427 4.54 3.26 -14.87
C MET A 427 3.86 2.66 -16.09
N LEU A 428 2.60 3.02 -16.37
CA LEU A 428 1.86 2.50 -17.53
C LEU A 428 2.55 2.79 -18.86
N HIS A 429 3.20 3.94 -19.00
CA HIS A 429 3.91 4.29 -20.22
C HIS A 429 5.32 3.67 -20.30
N SER A 430 5.93 3.31 -19.18
CA SER A 430 7.31 2.85 -19.13
C SER A 430 7.47 1.32 -19.11
N ILE A 431 6.48 0.56 -18.60
CA ILE A 431 6.65 -0.90 -18.44
C ILE A 431 6.87 -1.62 -19.78
N GLY A 432 6.18 -1.20 -20.83
CA GLY A 432 6.37 -1.78 -22.16
C GLY A 432 7.77 -1.49 -22.75
N ASP A 433 8.34 -0.29 -22.51
CA ASP A 433 9.72 0.00 -22.93
C ASP A 433 10.74 -0.80 -22.12
N ILE A 434 10.48 -1.07 -20.84
CA ILE A 434 11.34 -1.90 -19.98
C ILE A 434 11.31 -3.37 -20.44
N GLU A 435 10.15 -3.90 -20.84
CA GLU A 435 10.01 -5.24 -21.42
C GLU A 435 10.79 -5.32 -22.74
N ARG A 436 10.62 -4.34 -23.65
CA ARG A 436 11.37 -4.29 -24.91
C ARG A 436 12.89 -4.28 -24.72
N ILE A 437 13.39 -3.64 -23.68
CA ILE A 437 14.84 -3.70 -23.34
C ILE A 437 15.25 -5.14 -22.99
N SER A 438 14.41 -5.90 -22.30
CA SER A 438 14.67 -7.32 -21.99
C SER A 438 14.65 -8.20 -23.23
N ASP A 439 13.66 -8.05 -24.11
CA ASP A 439 13.59 -8.70 -25.43
C ASP A 439 14.87 -8.48 -26.24
N LEU A 440 15.36 -7.25 -26.23
CA LEU A 440 16.57 -6.88 -26.95
C LEU A 440 17.84 -7.52 -26.35
N ALA A 441 17.84 -7.85 -25.04
CA ALA A 441 18.92 -8.65 -24.46
C ALA A 441 18.98 -10.06 -25.07
N VAL A 442 17.82 -10.68 -25.32
CA VAL A 442 17.74 -11.97 -26.03
C VAL A 442 18.19 -11.83 -27.48
N ASN A 443 17.91 -10.71 -28.15
CA ASN A 443 18.40 -10.48 -29.51
C ASN A 443 19.93 -10.39 -29.54
N ILE A 444 20.57 -9.75 -28.56
CA ILE A 444 22.05 -9.77 -28.42
C ILE A 444 22.55 -11.20 -28.21
N LEU A 445 21.90 -11.96 -27.31
CA LEU A 445 22.23 -13.37 -27.06
C LEU A 445 22.18 -14.19 -28.34
N LEU A 446 21.11 -14.08 -29.15
CA LEU A 446 20.95 -14.83 -30.40
C LEU A 446 22.07 -14.51 -31.40
N ALA A 447 22.47 -13.23 -31.50
CA ALA A 447 23.60 -12.83 -32.35
C ALA A 447 24.93 -13.46 -31.87
N VAL A 448 25.15 -13.48 -30.54
CA VAL A 448 26.36 -14.08 -29.94
C VAL A 448 26.37 -15.58 -30.12
N GLU A 449 25.23 -16.29 -29.90
CA GLU A 449 25.10 -17.72 -30.14
C GLU A 449 25.39 -18.10 -31.60
N GLN A 450 24.89 -17.30 -32.54
CA GLN A 450 25.17 -17.52 -33.94
C GLN A 450 26.68 -17.35 -34.27
N MET A 451 27.32 -16.35 -33.66
CA MET A 451 28.78 -16.16 -33.78
C MET A 451 29.53 -17.36 -33.18
N HIS A 452 29.14 -17.81 -32.00
CA HIS A 452 29.77 -18.95 -31.33
C HIS A 452 29.62 -20.25 -32.15
N LYS A 453 28.43 -20.56 -32.64
CA LYS A 453 28.16 -21.74 -33.50
C LYS A 453 28.96 -21.75 -34.79
N LYS A 454 29.28 -20.57 -35.36
CA LYS A 454 30.05 -20.39 -36.60
C LYS A 454 31.53 -20.11 -36.34
N GLU A 455 32.00 -20.16 -35.11
CA GLU A 455 33.35 -19.83 -34.69
C GLU A 455 33.83 -18.43 -35.20
N LEU A 456 32.91 -17.45 -35.28
CA LEU A 456 33.19 -16.10 -35.74
C LEU A 456 33.79 -15.26 -34.60
N ILE A 457 34.96 -14.64 -34.84
CA ILE A 457 35.63 -13.82 -33.84
C ILE A 457 35.91 -12.44 -34.45
N PHE A 458 35.49 -11.40 -33.75
CA PHE A 458 35.81 -10.02 -34.14
C PHE A 458 37.32 -9.73 -34.04
N SER A 459 37.84 -8.88 -34.91
CA SER A 459 39.20 -8.38 -34.78
C SER A 459 39.38 -7.57 -33.50
N LYS A 460 40.58 -7.54 -32.92
CA LYS A 460 40.89 -6.77 -31.73
C LYS A 460 40.36 -5.33 -31.82
N LYS A 461 40.55 -4.67 -32.96
CA LYS A 461 40.09 -3.31 -33.19
C LYS A 461 38.56 -3.18 -33.16
N ALA A 462 37.84 -4.17 -33.70
CA ALA A 462 36.38 -4.16 -33.64
C ALA A 462 35.89 -4.42 -32.23
N MET A 463 36.57 -5.28 -31.47
CA MET A 463 36.25 -5.51 -30.04
C MET A 463 36.52 -4.27 -29.18
N ASP A 464 37.64 -3.56 -29.44
CA ASP A 464 37.94 -2.32 -28.71
C ASP A 464 36.90 -1.22 -28.99
N GLU A 465 36.45 -1.08 -30.26
CA GLU A 465 35.36 -0.16 -30.66
C GLU A 465 34.03 -0.57 -29.99
N LEU A 466 33.68 -1.87 -30.02
CA LEU A 466 32.44 -2.39 -29.42
C LEU A 466 32.44 -2.27 -27.89
N ALA A 467 33.61 -2.43 -27.26
CA ALA A 467 33.72 -2.26 -25.79
C ALA A 467 33.40 -0.82 -25.35
N VAL A 468 33.83 0.20 -26.15
CA VAL A 468 33.47 1.60 -25.86
C VAL A 468 31.96 1.80 -26.04
N TYR A 469 31.34 1.23 -27.07
CA TYR A 469 29.91 1.33 -27.32
C TYR A 469 29.10 0.60 -26.23
N SER A 470 29.53 -0.59 -25.80
CA SER A 470 28.93 -1.33 -24.65
C SER A 470 29.00 -0.56 -23.34
N LYS A 471 30.09 0.22 -23.14
CA LYS A 471 30.18 1.08 -21.95
C LYS A 471 29.17 2.22 -22.00
N ALA A 472 28.95 2.85 -23.16
CA ALA A 472 27.91 3.86 -23.33
C ALA A 472 26.51 3.27 -23.07
N LEU A 473 26.25 2.07 -23.60
CA LEU A 473 25.00 1.32 -23.36
C LEU A 473 24.74 1.05 -21.87
N ASN A 474 25.74 0.58 -21.13
CA ASN A 474 25.59 0.33 -19.70
C ASN A 474 25.35 1.62 -18.92
N ASP A 475 26.01 2.72 -19.30
CA ASP A 475 25.86 4.01 -18.63
C ASP A 475 24.47 4.63 -18.90
N ILE A 476 23.92 4.52 -20.12
CA ILE A 476 22.57 5.01 -20.44
C ILE A 476 21.50 4.20 -19.73
N LEU A 477 21.61 2.85 -19.71
CA LEU A 477 20.70 1.97 -18.99
C LEU A 477 20.67 2.31 -17.51
N LYS A 478 21.83 2.42 -16.88
CA LYS A 478 21.93 2.77 -15.46
C LYS A 478 21.31 4.14 -15.17
N MET A 479 21.60 5.13 -15.99
CA MET A 479 21.07 6.48 -15.84
C MET A 479 19.54 6.50 -15.96
N THR A 480 18.99 5.73 -16.92
CA THR A 480 17.55 5.60 -17.13
C THR A 480 16.87 4.91 -15.96
N VAL A 481 17.41 3.78 -15.46
CA VAL A 481 16.87 3.08 -14.29
C VAL A 481 16.93 3.98 -13.05
N ASP A 482 18.07 4.63 -12.79
CA ASP A 482 18.20 5.57 -11.67
C ASP A 482 17.20 6.74 -11.76
N ALA A 483 16.97 7.29 -12.96
CA ALA A 483 16.00 8.37 -13.19
C ALA A 483 14.56 7.91 -12.96
N PHE A 484 14.20 6.72 -13.45
CA PHE A 484 12.87 6.14 -13.27
C PHE A 484 12.56 5.82 -11.81
N GLU A 485 13.49 5.17 -11.08
CA GLU A 485 13.30 4.81 -9.67
C GLU A 485 13.15 6.00 -8.75
N GLN A 486 13.96 7.04 -9.00
CA GLN A 486 14.01 8.24 -8.15
C GLN A 486 13.06 9.34 -8.62
N ASN A 487 12.41 9.16 -9.77
CA ASN A 487 11.66 10.20 -10.49
C ASN A 487 12.51 11.48 -10.66
N ASP A 488 13.78 11.29 -11.09
CA ASP A 488 14.78 12.35 -11.18
C ASP A 488 14.80 12.93 -12.60
N ARG A 489 14.14 14.07 -12.79
CA ARG A 489 14.07 14.79 -14.08
C ARG A 489 15.43 15.23 -14.61
N TYR A 490 16.36 15.58 -13.72
CA TYR A 490 17.70 16.01 -14.15
C TYR A 490 18.49 14.85 -14.76
N LYS A 491 18.47 13.67 -14.11
CA LYS A 491 19.07 12.47 -14.67
C LYS A 491 18.40 12.04 -15.97
N ALA A 492 17.08 12.13 -16.04
CA ALA A 492 16.32 11.83 -17.24
C ALA A 492 16.73 12.73 -18.42
N ALA A 493 16.92 14.04 -18.17
CA ALA A 493 17.37 14.97 -19.21
C ALA A 493 18.77 14.67 -19.77
N LEU A 494 19.63 14.00 -18.98
CA LEU A 494 20.98 13.58 -19.42
C LEU A 494 20.95 12.37 -20.37
N VAL A 495 19.85 11.62 -20.44
CA VAL A 495 19.72 10.43 -21.29
C VAL A 495 19.71 10.80 -22.76
N GLN A 496 18.98 11.85 -23.16
CA GLN A 496 18.82 12.23 -24.57
C GLN A 496 20.14 12.60 -25.29
N PRO A 497 21.03 13.44 -24.71
CA PRO A 497 22.31 13.71 -25.37
C PRO A 497 23.20 12.48 -25.53
N LEU A 498 23.06 11.47 -24.64
CA LEU A 498 23.79 10.21 -24.74
C LEU A 498 23.18 9.28 -25.77
N GLU A 499 21.86 9.23 -25.92
CA GLU A 499 21.16 8.48 -26.98
C GLU A 499 21.56 9.01 -28.37
N GLU A 500 21.57 10.34 -28.61
CA GLU A 500 22.00 10.92 -29.86
C GLU A 500 23.46 10.55 -30.21
N LEU A 501 24.35 10.54 -29.22
CA LEU A 501 25.70 10.06 -29.40
C LEU A 501 25.74 8.56 -29.75
N MET A 502 24.89 7.75 -29.17
CA MET A 502 24.84 6.30 -29.46
C MET A 502 24.39 6.04 -30.88
N ASP A 503 23.48 6.84 -31.42
CA ASP A 503 23.12 6.81 -32.86
C ASP A 503 24.30 7.12 -33.77
N ASP A 504 25.03 8.19 -33.45
CA ASP A 504 26.24 8.56 -34.22
C ASP A 504 27.33 7.48 -34.12
N MET A 505 27.50 6.86 -32.94
CA MET A 505 28.43 5.74 -32.74
C MET A 505 28.04 4.52 -33.57
N ASN A 506 26.73 4.17 -33.64
CA ASN A 506 26.25 3.07 -34.50
C ASN A 506 26.61 3.30 -35.97
N GLN A 507 26.34 4.51 -36.48
CA GLN A 507 26.68 4.86 -37.87
C GLN A 507 28.19 4.80 -38.11
N GLU A 508 29.01 5.29 -37.20
CA GLU A 508 30.47 5.28 -37.35
C GLU A 508 31.05 3.86 -37.28
N LEU A 509 30.53 2.99 -36.40
CA LEU A 509 30.91 1.57 -36.32
C LEU A 509 30.66 0.86 -37.66
N LYS A 510 29.48 1.07 -38.26
CA LYS A 510 29.12 0.52 -39.57
C LYS A 510 30.05 1.04 -40.68
N LYS A 511 30.33 2.35 -40.71
CA LYS A 511 31.28 2.95 -41.68
C LYS A 511 32.67 2.35 -41.52
N ARG A 512 33.19 2.18 -40.32
CA ARG A 512 34.50 1.57 -40.04
C ARG A 512 34.52 0.09 -40.43
N HIS A 513 33.44 -0.65 -40.23
CA HIS A 513 33.32 -2.04 -40.64
C HIS A 513 33.37 -2.16 -42.17
N VAL A 514 32.60 -1.37 -42.92
CA VAL A 514 32.65 -1.35 -44.40
C VAL A 514 34.04 -1.04 -44.90
N LYS A 515 34.78 -0.13 -44.24
CA LYS A 515 36.19 0.17 -44.58
C LYS A 515 37.12 -1.02 -44.31
N ARG A 516 36.88 -1.82 -43.27
CA ARG A 516 37.61 -3.08 -43.00
C ARG A 516 37.30 -4.14 -44.04
N LEU A 517 36.01 -4.28 -44.41
CA LEU A 517 35.57 -5.22 -45.45
C LEU A 517 36.22 -4.93 -46.81
N ARG A 518 36.23 -3.66 -47.25
CA ARG A 518 36.91 -3.24 -48.50
C ARG A 518 38.40 -3.54 -48.51
N LYS A 519 39.04 -3.62 -47.34
CA LYS A 519 40.46 -3.96 -47.18
C LYS A 519 40.72 -5.45 -47.01
N GLY A 520 39.70 -6.30 -47.12
CA GLY A 520 39.79 -7.76 -46.91
C GLY A 520 40.15 -8.16 -45.46
N LYS A 521 39.90 -7.28 -44.49
CA LYS A 521 40.25 -7.51 -43.06
C LYS A 521 39.09 -8.07 -42.20
N CYS A 522 37.93 -8.29 -42.77
CA CYS A 522 36.80 -8.94 -42.15
C CYS A 522 35.88 -9.57 -43.20
N THR A 523 34.94 -10.41 -42.77
CA THR A 523 33.95 -11.10 -43.60
C THR A 523 32.61 -10.38 -43.60
N ILE A 524 31.76 -10.69 -44.59
CA ILE A 524 30.37 -10.19 -44.63
C ILE A 524 29.56 -10.70 -43.42
N GLU A 525 29.80 -11.96 -43.03
CA GLU A 525 29.09 -12.57 -41.87
C GLU A 525 29.39 -11.84 -40.59
N LEU A 526 30.65 -11.48 -40.31
CA LEU A 526 31.03 -10.61 -39.18
C LEU A 526 30.39 -9.23 -39.27
N GLY A 527 30.15 -8.73 -40.49
CA GLY A 527 29.47 -7.48 -40.72
C GLY A 527 28.00 -7.51 -40.34
N LEU A 528 27.33 -8.60 -40.67
CA LEU A 528 25.93 -8.83 -40.27
C LEU A 528 25.80 -8.93 -38.75
N SER A 529 26.63 -9.77 -38.11
CA SER A 529 26.61 -9.89 -36.64
C SER A 529 26.92 -8.56 -35.93
N LEU A 530 27.88 -7.76 -36.46
CA LEU A 530 28.16 -6.44 -35.89
C LEU A 530 26.95 -5.49 -36.05
N SER A 531 26.30 -5.51 -37.23
CA SER A 531 25.11 -4.69 -37.47
C SER A 531 23.97 -5.08 -36.54
N ASP A 532 23.68 -6.38 -36.39
CA ASP A 532 22.64 -6.88 -35.53
C ASP A 532 22.86 -6.43 -34.06
N ILE A 533 24.09 -6.55 -33.56
CA ILE A 533 24.44 -6.13 -32.20
C ILE A 533 24.36 -4.61 -32.07
N SER A 534 24.94 -3.85 -33.03
CA SER A 534 24.97 -2.39 -32.90
C SER A 534 23.62 -1.74 -33.10
N ASP A 535 22.73 -2.30 -33.94
CA ASP A 535 21.35 -1.86 -34.11
C ASP A 535 20.50 -2.21 -32.88
N THR A 536 20.80 -3.34 -32.25
CA THR A 536 20.14 -3.69 -30.98
C THR A 536 20.52 -2.72 -29.87
N TYR A 537 21.77 -2.27 -29.79
CA TYR A 537 22.20 -1.26 -28.80
C TYR A 537 21.53 0.10 -29.03
N GLU A 538 21.41 0.54 -30.30
CA GLU A 538 20.65 1.75 -30.66
C GLU A 538 19.19 1.65 -30.21
N ARG A 539 18.50 0.53 -30.50
CA ARG A 539 17.12 0.33 -30.10
C ARG A 539 16.94 0.32 -28.58
N ILE A 540 17.92 -0.22 -27.83
CA ILE A 540 17.89 -0.16 -26.36
C ILE A 540 18.02 1.30 -25.91
N SER A 541 18.89 2.11 -26.53
CA SER A 541 19.02 3.54 -26.19
C SER A 541 17.75 4.33 -26.52
N ASP A 542 17.06 4.01 -27.60
CA ASP A 542 15.74 4.57 -27.93
C ASP A 542 14.69 4.32 -26.83
N HIS A 543 14.60 3.07 -26.35
CA HIS A 543 13.69 2.74 -25.25
C HIS A 543 14.08 3.45 -23.94
N CYS A 544 15.38 3.60 -23.66
CA CYS A 544 15.87 4.41 -22.55
C CYS A 544 15.43 5.88 -22.67
N SER A 545 15.52 6.45 -23.87
CA SER A 545 15.08 7.82 -24.17
C SER A 545 13.57 7.99 -24.00
N ASN A 546 12.75 6.99 -24.38
CA ASN A 546 11.30 6.99 -24.17
C ASN A 546 10.97 7.01 -22.67
N ILE A 547 11.58 6.13 -21.87
CA ILE A 547 11.38 6.08 -20.40
C ILE A 547 11.79 7.43 -19.79
N ALA A 548 12.93 7.98 -20.17
CA ALA A 548 13.41 9.27 -19.68
C ALA A 548 12.44 10.41 -20.02
N THR A 549 11.87 10.42 -21.23
CA THR A 549 10.85 11.38 -21.65
C THR A 549 9.59 11.27 -20.78
N CYS A 550 9.14 10.06 -20.48
CA CYS A 550 8.00 9.85 -19.55
C CYS A 550 8.29 10.42 -18.15
N VAL A 551 9.51 10.26 -17.62
CA VAL A 551 9.92 10.83 -16.32
C VAL A 551 9.88 12.38 -16.34
N ILE A 552 10.27 13.00 -17.46
CA ILE A 552 10.27 14.46 -17.59
C ILE A 552 8.83 15.01 -17.67
N GLN A 553 7.98 14.38 -18.48
CA GLN A 553 6.64 14.86 -18.80
C GLN A 553 5.53 14.45 -17.80
N VAL A 554 5.81 13.58 -16.85
CA VAL A 554 4.78 12.99 -15.97
C VAL A 554 3.97 14.02 -15.17
N GLU A 555 4.47 15.23 -14.97
CA GLU A 555 3.76 16.33 -14.31
C GLU A 555 3.02 17.26 -15.28
N ASP A 556 3.26 17.14 -16.57
CA ASP A 556 2.61 17.90 -17.59
C ASP A 556 1.32 17.18 -18.02
N ASP A 557 0.20 17.89 -18.16
CA ASP A 557 -1.11 17.27 -18.43
C ASP A 557 -1.24 16.72 -19.86
N GLU A 558 -0.22 16.90 -20.73
CA GLU A 558 -0.14 16.39 -22.11
C GLU A 558 1.17 15.63 -22.34
N LEU A 559 1.05 14.30 -22.56
CA LEU A 559 2.16 13.41 -22.87
C LEU A 559 2.35 13.31 -24.39
N ASP A 560 3.26 14.11 -24.98
CA ASP A 560 3.72 13.94 -26.35
C ASP A 560 5.25 13.81 -26.43
N ALA A 561 5.72 12.55 -26.51
CA ALA A 561 7.15 12.24 -26.50
C ALA A 561 7.92 12.81 -27.72
N HIS A 562 7.27 13.06 -28.86
CA HIS A 562 7.93 13.54 -30.07
C HIS A 562 8.06 15.06 -30.14
N GLU A 563 7.12 15.80 -29.59
CA GLU A 563 7.17 17.26 -29.52
C GLU A 563 8.21 17.73 -28.50
N HIS A 564 8.29 17.05 -27.37
CA HIS A 564 9.20 17.40 -26.28
C HIS A 564 10.70 17.21 -26.62
N ARG A 565 11.04 16.21 -27.43
CA ARG A 565 12.44 16.05 -27.93
C ARG A 565 12.93 17.29 -28.65
N LYS A 566 12.06 18.02 -29.36
CA LYS A 566 12.41 19.29 -30.02
C LYS A 566 12.49 20.45 -29.01
N GLU A 567 11.57 20.49 -28.06
CA GLU A 567 11.50 21.58 -27.07
C GLU A 567 12.69 21.60 -26.12
N VAL A 568 13.15 20.43 -25.62
CA VAL A 568 14.36 20.35 -24.75
C VAL A 568 15.61 20.81 -25.50
N LYS A 569 15.73 20.47 -26.79
CA LYS A 569 16.82 20.93 -27.65
C LYS A 569 16.76 22.44 -27.90
N GLU A 570 15.58 23.03 -27.98
CA GLU A 570 15.39 24.45 -28.27
C GLU A 570 15.44 25.36 -27.03
N GLN A 571 15.01 24.86 -25.86
CA GLN A 571 14.95 25.64 -24.62
C GLN A 571 16.32 25.84 -23.96
N ASP A 572 17.26 24.90 -24.06
CA ASP A 572 18.63 25.05 -23.54
C ASP A 572 19.68 24.36 -24.46
N ALA A 573 19.69 24.80 -25.71
CA ALA A 573 20.60 24.25 -26.76
C ALA A 573 22.08 24.27 -26.33
N LYS A 574 22.49 25.26 -25.51
CA LYS A 574 23.86 25.36 -25.04
C LYS A 574 24.23 24.26 -24.04
N TRP A 575 23.33 24.01 -23.06
CA TRP A 575 23.51 22.92 -22.08
C TRP A 575 23.54 21.55 -22.78
N TYR A 576 22.61 21.34 -23.73
CA TYR A 576 22.52 20.10 -24.49
C TYR A 576 23.84 19.83 -25.27
N ASP A 577 24.34 20.82 -26.01
CA ASP A 577 25.59 20.74 -26.72
C ASP A 577 26.79 20.48 -25.80
N GLU A 578 26.82 21.09 -24.62
CA GLU A 578 27.86 20.87 -23.61
C GLU A 578 27.84 19.41 -23.12
N GLN A 579 26.66 18.84 -22.84
CA GLN A 579 26.51 17.43 -22.41
C GLN A 579 26.88 16.46 -23.53
N TYR A 580 26.39 16.71 -24.76
CA TYR A 580 26.73 15.89 -25.92
C TYR A 580 28.26 15.84 -26.15
N ARG A 581 28.95 16.99 -26.16
CA ARG A 581 30.40 17.05 -26.30
C ARG A 581 31.16 16.36 -25.19
N ALA A 582 30.66 16.44 -23.97
CA ALA A 582 31.24 15.73 -22.83
C ALA A 582 31.16 14.20 -23.04
N TYR A 583 30.03 13.70 -23.55
CA TYR A 583 29.87 12.29 -23.88
C TYR A 583 30.70 11.88 -25.08
N GLU A 584 30.78 12.70 -26.13
CA GLU A 584 31.65 12.45 -27.33
C GLU A 584 33.11 12.27 -26.90
N GLN A 585 33.62 13.10 -25.99
CA GLN A 585 34.98 12.95 -25.44
C GLN A 585 35.11 11.68 -24.57
N LYS A 586 34.11 11.34 -23.76
CA LYS A 586 34.12 10.18 -22.86
C LYS A 586 34.09 8.85 -23.63
N TYR A 587 33.36 8.79 -24.76
CA TYR A 587 33.14 7.58 -25.55
C TYR A 587 33.78 7.65 -26.95
N ALA A 588 34.87 8.37 -27.07
CA ALA A 588 35.63 8.45 -28.35
C ALA A 588 36.05 7.04 -28.79
N LEU A 589 35.65 6.65 -30.01
CA LEU A 589 36.02 5.36 -30.61
C LEU A 589 37.51 5.30 -30.93
N PRO A 590 38.22 4.22 -30.58
CA PRO A 590 39.69 4.08 -30.78
C PRO A 590 40.13 3.96 -32.25
#